data_5a2e3714edfa9ad9a098b5e32ec46cc5
#
_entry.id   5a2e3714edfa9ad9a098b5e32ec46cc5
#
_cell.length_a   1.000
_cell.length_b   1.000
_cell.length_c   1.000
_cell.angle_alpha   90.00
_cell.angle_beta   90.00
_cell.angle_gamma   90.00
#
_symmetry.space_group_name_H-M   'P 1'
#
loop_
_entity.id
_entity.type
_entity.pdbx_description
1 polymer ?
#
loop_
_entity_poly.entity_id
_entity_poly.type
_entity_poly.pdbx_seq_one_letter_code
_entity_poly.pdbx_strand_id
1 'polypeptide(L)'
;ADDAYGELCEQIKAVFPALTDDVLATLKPTITGIVAVQNDRFELQYDRALAASGMNPGLNGVILREAYTMAVSAFGLLILAAAVLFYIPLVAKMGVPRLIIGLFFILLCLLAMILGLSLPSQLSNTLVRLGMNGVLVLAMLPGIQCGISLNLGLPIGIIGGLIGGLLCIEFGMSGFTGLFFAIAVGLVIAAATGWLYGLLLNRLKGSEMSVTTYVGFSVVSLMCIAWLVLPFKSPIMKWPLGNGLRTTIGLQTSYRHVLNDFLSFEIFGVTIPTGLLLFFAACCLAVWLFMRSKTGIAMSAAGANPRFAAATGINVDRMRIIGTMLSTMLAAVGIIVYGQSYGFMQLYQAPRQMGFLAASAILIGGATTSRAKISNVVIGTFLFQGVLTLGMPVANALVPQSTISETLRILISNGIILYALTKSGGANRG
;
A
#
# COMPACT_ATOMS: atom_id res chain seq x y z
N ALA A 1 -28.94 -26.02 15.91
CA ALA A 1 -27.73 -25.29 16.36
C ALA A 1 -26.99 -26.04 17.46
N ASP A 2 -27.73 -26.57 18.47
CA ASP A 2 -27.11 -27.32 19.58
C ASP A 2 -26.52 -28.68 19.13
N ASP A 3 -27.16 -29.38 18.23
CA ASP A 3 -26.65 -30.64 17.66
C ASP A 3 -25.39 -30.43 16.82
N ALA A 4 -25.37 -29.39 15.99
CA ALA A 4 -24.20 -29.02 15.20
C ALA A 4 -23.02 -28.57 16.08
N TYR A 5 -23.28 -27.93 17.23
CA TYR A 5 -22.27 -27.59 18.18
C TYR A 5 -21.66 -28.82 18.87
N GLY A 6 -22.49 -29.83 19.21
CA GLY A 6 -22.03 -31.11 19.79
C GLY A 6 -21.05 -31.84 18.83
N GLU A 7 -21.41 -31.95 17.57
CA GLU A 7 -20.59 -32.60 16.55
C GLU A 7 -19.27 -31.84 16.28
N LEU A 8 -19.32 -30.50 16.29
CA LEU A 8 -18.13 -29.66 16.19
C LEU A 8 -17.19 -29.81 17.40
N CYS A 9 -17.75 -29.93 18.61
CA CYS A 9 -16.97 -30.17 19.84
C CYS A 9 -16.25 -31.53 19.81
N GLU A 10 -16.88 -32.58 19.31
CA GLU A 10 -16.23 -33.88 19.15
C GLU A 10 -15.09 -33.82 18.12
N GLN A 11 -15.28 -33.14 17.00
CA GLN A 11 -14.22 -32.94 16.01
C GLN A 11 -13.05 -32.12 16.54
N ILE A 12 -13.32 -31.05 17.32
CA ILE A 12 -12.27 -30.23 17.96
C ILE A 12 -11.49 -31.03 18.99
N LYS A 13 -12.16 -31.86 19.79
CA LYS A 13 -11.49 -32.75 20.77
C LYS A 13 -10.63 -33.82 20.13
N ALA A 14 -11.04 -34.33 18.96
CA ALA A 14 -10.25 -35.28 18.19
C ALA A 14 -8.93 -34.68 17.69
N VAL A 15 -8.92 -33.37 17.38
CA VAL A 15 -7.72 -32.66 16.91
C VAL A 15 -6.89 -32.08 18.06
N PHE A 16 -7.54 -31.66 19.13
CA PHE A 16 -6.92 -31.04 20.32
C PHE A 16 -7.35 -31.72 21.63
N PRO A 17 -6.76 -32.89 21.99
CA PRO A 17 -7.17 -33.65 23.17
C PRO A 17 -6.99 -32.93 24.52
N ALA A 18 -6.21 -31.84 24.54
CA ALA A 18 -5.95 -31.03 25.76
C ALA A 18 -7.04 -30.02 26.07
N LEU A 19 -8.07 -29.84 25.23
CA LEU A 19 -9.15 -28.89 25.46
C LEU A 19 -10.19 -29.51 26.40
N THR A 20 -10.34 -28.90 27.61
CA THR A 20 -11.32 -29.33 28.62
C THR A 20 -12.74 -28.88 28.24
N ASP A 21 -13.73 -29.63 28.72
CA ASP A 21 -15.15 -29.35 28.48
C ASP A 21 -15.59 -27.96 28.98
N ASP A 22 -14.96 -27.44 30.02
CA ASP A 22 -15.22 -26.11 30.57
C ASP A 22 -14.83 -24.98 29.58
N VAL A 23 -13.76 -25.16 28.85
CA VAL A 23 -13.34 -24.19 27.81
C VAL A 23 -14.28 -24.21 26.60
N LEU A 24 -14.74 -25.39 26.22
CA LEU A 24 -15.73 -25.55 25.13
C LEU A 24 -17.09 -24.97 25.53
N ALA A 25 -17.52 -25.16 26.81
CA ALA A 25 -18.76 -24.57 27.30
C ALA A 25 -18.76 -23.04 27.32
N THR A 26 -17.62 -22.41 27.63
CA THR A 26 -17.46 -20.94 27.58
C THR A 26 -17.48 -20.40 26.15
N LEU A 27 -17.10 -21.19 25.15
CA LEU A 27 -17.12 -20.79 23.73
C LEU A 27 -18.48 -21.00 23.07
N LYS A 28 -19.37 -21.83 23.67
CA LYS A 28 -20.68 -22.16 23.12
C LYS A 28 -21.52 -20.94 22.73
N PRO A 29 -21.74 -19.91 23.58
CA PRO A 29 -22.56 -18.75 23.22
C PRO A 29 -21.99 -17.93 22.08
N THR A 30 -20.64 -17.90 21.95
CA THR A 30 -19.98 -17.18 20.87
C THR A 30 -20.09 -17.91 19.55
N ILE A 31 -19.88 -19.23 19.54
CA ILE A 31 -19.94 -20.05 18.32
C ILE A 31 -21.39 -20.18 17.82
N THR A 32 -22.35 -20.42 18.71
CA THR A 32 -23.77 -20.47 18.34
C THR A 32 -24.28 -19.12 17.84
N GLY A 33 -23.83 -18.01 18.40
CA GLY A 33 -24.14 -16.67 17.90
C GLY A 33 -23.58 -16.40 16.51
N ILE A 34 -22.36 -16.81 16.21
CA ILE A 34 -21.74 -16.67 14.90
C ILE A 34 -22.47 -17.53 13.85
N VAL A 35 -22.80 -18.77 14.19
CA VAL A 35 -23.53 -19.69 13.29
C VAL A 35 -24.94 -19.18 13.02
N ALA A 36 -25.65 -18.66 14.03
CA ALA A 36 -26.98 -18.07 13.85
C ALA A 36 -26.97 -16.86 12.92
N VAL A 37 -26.05 -15.92 13.12
CA VAL A 37 -25.91 -14.72 12.26
C VAL A 37 -25.52 -15.10 10.82
N GLN A 38 -24.73 -16.13 10.63
CA GLN A 38 -24.40 -16.62 9.28
C GLN A 38 -25.58 -17.33 8.61
N ASN A 39 -26.35 -18.14 9.36
CA ASN A 39 -27.55 -18.76 8.83
C ASN A 39 -28.60 -17.72 8.41
N ASP A 40 -28.88 -16.73 9.23
CA ASP A 40 -29.85 -15.66 8.92
C ASP A 40 -29.46 -14.86 7.67
N ARG A 41 -28.18 -14.53 7.53
CA ARG A 41 -27.67 -13.83 6.32
C ARG A 41 -27.70 -14.71 5.08
N PHE A 42 -27.43 -15.99 5.23
CA PHE A 42 -27.46 -16.96 4.13
C PHE A 42 -28.90 -17.20 3.69
N GLU A 43 -29.84 -17.38 4.62
CA GLU A 43 -31.27 -17.52 4.29
C GLU A 43 -31.78 -16.28 3.56
N LEU A 44 -31.41 -15.08 3.97
CA LEU A 44 -31.81 -13.83 3.32
C LEU A 44 -31.28 -13.71 1.87
N GLN A 45 -30.05 -14.15 1.61
CA GLN A 45 -29.47 -14.15 0.26
C GLN A 45 -30.05 -15.28 -0.60
N TYR A 46 -30.28 -16.45 0.00
CA TYR A 46 -30.89 -17.59 -0.66
C TYR A 46 -32.34 -17.29 -1.07
N ASP A 47 -33.14 -16.73 -0.16
CA ASP A 47 -34.52 -16.33 -0.45
C ASP A 47 -34.59 -15.27 -1.56
N ARG A 48 -33.66 -14.33 -1.61
CA ARG A 48 -33.55 -13.35 -2.70
C ARG A 48 -33.19 -14.00 -4.04
N ALA A 49 -32.28 -14.96 -4.04
CA ALA A 49 -31.88 -15.70 -5.24
C ALA A 49 -33.02 -16.63 -5.73
N LEU A 50 -33.72 -17.25 -4.79
CA LEU A 50 -34.87 -18.10 -5.08
C LEU A 50 -36.06 -17.30 -5.66
N ALA A 51 -36.36 -16.15 -5.06
CA ALA A 51 -37.39 -15.22 -5.55
C ALA A 51 -37.06 -14.68 -6.95
N ALA A 52 -35.77 -14.46 -7.25
CA ALA A 52 -35.31 -14.03 -8.56
C ALA A 52 -35.36 -15.14 -9.62
N SER A 53 -35.25 -16.42 -9.22
CA SER A 53 -35.24 -17.57 -10.13
C SER A 53 -36.62 -18.18 -10.43
N GLY A 54 -37.68 -17.79 -9.70
CA GLY A 54 -39.03 -18.30 -9.87
C GLY A 54 -39.22 -19.79 -9.50
N MET A 55 -38.29 -20.40 -8.78
CA MET A 55 -38.34 -21.80 -8.37
C MET A 55 -39.07 -22.03 -7.03
N ASN A 56 -39.82 -23.09 -6.93
CA ASN A 56 -40.56 -23.46 -5.71
C ASN A 56 -39.63 -24.02 -4.62
N PRO A 57 -39.76 -23.59 -3.34
CA PRO A 57 -38.90 -24.04 -2.25
C PRO A 57 -39.28 -25.41 -1.70
N GLY A 58 -39.10 -26.47 -2.48
CA GLY A 58 -39.32 -27.88 -2.04
C GLY A 58 -37.99 -28.57 -1.75
N LEU A 59 -38.07 -29.93 -1.67
CA LEU A 59 -36.93 -30.84 -1.41
C LEU A 59 -35.67 -30.53 -2.26
N ASN A 60 -35.85 -29.95 -3.44
CA ASN A 60 -34.79 -29.49 -4.32
C ASN A 60 -34.00 -28.29 -3.75
N GLY A 61 -34.60 -27.50 -2.87
CA GLY A 61 -33.92 -26.36 -2.25
C GLY A 61 -32.81 -26.76 -1.26
N VAL A 62 -33.00 -27.85 -0.53
CA VAL A 62 -32.01 -28.39 0.40
C VAL A 62 -30.81 -28.97 -0.35
N ILE A 63 -31.08 -29.73 -1.42
CA ILE A 63 -30.02 -30.32 -2.26
C ILE A 63 -29.22 -29.23 -3.00
N LEU A 64 -29.88 -28.17 -3.48
CA LEU A 64 -29.22 -27.04 -4.13
C LEU A 64 -28.38 -26.24 -3.11
N ARG A 65 -28.85 -26.14 -1.88
CA ARG A 65 -28.11 -25.46 -0.77
C ARG A 65 -26.82 -26.20 -0.43
N GLU A 66 -26.88 -27.53 -0.25
CA GLU A 66 -25.68 -28.33 0.02
C GLU A 66 -24.72 -28.36 -1.18
N ALA A 67 -25.25 -28.48 -2.39
CA ALA A 67 -24.47 -28.44 -3.63
C ALA A 67 -23.78 -27.08 -3.83
N TYR A 68 -24.44 -25.97 -3.49
CA TYR A 68 -23.85 -24.62 -3.56
C TYR A 68 -22.77 -24.41 -2.50
N THR A 69 -23.00 -24.84 -1.25
CA THR A 69 -21.98 -24.76 -0.19
C THR A 69 -20.78 -25.66 -0.48
N MET A 70 -21.00 -26.87 -1.03
CA MET A 70 -19.90 -27.71 -1.49
C MET A 70 -19.18 -27.14 -2.72
N ALA A 71 -19.89 -26.55 -3.66
CA ALA A 71 -19.28 -25.93 -4.82
C ALA A 71 -18.45 -24.68 -4.45
N VAL A 72 -18.93 -23.82 -3.54
CA VAL A 72 -18.20 -22.63 -3.07
C VAL A 72 -16.97 -23.04 -2.25
N SER A 73 -17.08 -24.06 -1.38
CA SER A 73 -15.94 -24.56 -0.61
C SER A 73 -14.94 -25.32 -1.48
N ALA A 74 -15.39 -26.12 -2.45
CA ALA A 74 -14.51 -26.80 -3.42
C ALA A 74 -13.82 -25.81 -4.35
N PHE A 75 -14.51 -24.76 -4.81
CA PHE A 75 -13.92 -23.69 -5.62
C PHE A 75 -12.93 -22.87 -4.83
N GLY A 76 -13.21 -22.58 -3.54
CA GLY A 76 -12.28 -21.94 -2.63
C GLY A 76 -11.00 -22.79 -2.39
N LEU A 77 -11.16 -24.10 -2.19
CA LEU A 77 -10.05 -25.05 -2.07
C LEU A 77 -9.26 -25.21 -3.37
N LEU A 78 -9.93 -25.19 -4.53
CA LEU A 78 -9.27 -25.22 -5.84
C LEU A 78 -8.46 -23.96 -6.12
N ILE A 79 -8.98 -22.77 -5.76
CA ILE A 79 -8.24 -21.51 -5.84
C ILE A 79 -7.05 -21.53 -4.88
N LEU A 80 -7.22 -22.06 -3.66
CA LEU A 80 -6.12 -22.22 -2.71
C LEU A 80 -5.06 -23.19 -3.22
N ALA A 81 -5.46 -24.36 -3.72
CA ALA A 81 -4.55 -25.34 -4.29
C ALA A 81 -3.82 -24.80 -5.53
N ALA A 82 -4.53 -24.11 -6.42
CA ALA A 82 -3.92 -23.44 -7.56
C ALA A 82 -2.98 -22.31 -7.12
N ALA A 83 -3.36 -21.48 -6.14
CA ALA A 83 -2.50 -20.46 -5.57
C ALA A 83 -1.24 -21.06 -4.95
N VAL A 84 -1.36 -22.15 -4.19
CA VAL A 84 -0.23 -22.86 -3.58
C VAL A 84 0.64 -23.52 -4.64
N LEU A 85 0.06 -24.23 -5.62
CA LEU A 85 0.81 -24.92 -6.68
C LEU A 85 1.50 -23.96 -7.67
N PHE A 86 0.86 -22.81 -7.98
CA PHE A 86 1.49 -21.76 -8.78
C PHE A 86 2.51 -20.95 -7.96
N TYR A 87 2.29 -20.80 -6.66
CA TYR A 87 3.13 -20.01 -5.77
C TYR A 87 4.45 -20.74 -5.43
N ILE A 88 4.43 -22.07 -5.24
CA ILE A 88 5.64 -22.85 -4.89
C ILE A 88 6.79 -22.72 -5.91
N PRO A 89 6.61 -22.89 -7.23
CA PRO A 89 7.70 -22.70 -8.18
C PRO A 89 8.08 -21.23 -8.39
N LEU A 90 7.15 -20.31 -8.18
CA LEU A 90 7.40 -18.88 -8.20
C LEU A 90 8.25 -18.44 -6.98
N VAL A 91 8.03 -19.08 -5.85
CA VAL A 91 8.66 -18.85 -4.56
C VAL A 91 10.14 -19.22 -4.55
N ALA A 92 10.53 -20.31 -5.19
CA ALA A 92 11.94 -20.69 -5.34
C ALA A 92 12.78 -19.59 -6.02
N LYS A 93 12.13 -18.69 -6.79
CA LYS A 93 12.76 -17.54 -7.46
C LYS A 93 12.55 -16.19 -6.74
N MET A 94 11.67 -16.10 -5.74
CA MET A 94 11.16 -14.80 -5.25
C MET A 94 11.67 -14.36 -3.87
N GLY A 95 12.29 -15.19 -3.10
CA GLY A 95 12.80 -14.84 -1.76
C GLY A 95 11.77 -14.98 -0.62
N VAL A 96 12.29 -15.30 0.57
CA VAL A 96 11.52 -15.63 1.79
C VAL A 96 10.52 -14.55 2.22
N PRO A 97 10.82 -13.22 2.17
CA PRO A 97 9.87 -12.20 2.62
C PRO A 97 8.58 -12.14 1.80
N ARG A 98 8.69 -12.29 0.48
CA ARG A 98 7.50 -12.33 -0.42
C ARG A 98 6.63 -13.53 -0.14
N LEU A 99 7.25 -14.68 0.14
CA LEU A 99 6.54 -15.90 0.47
C LEU A 99 5.66 -15.72 1.71
N ILE A 100 6.27 -15.28 2.80
CA ILE A 100 5.59 -15.15 4.10
C ILE A 100 4.44 -14.16 3.99
N ILE A 101 4.68 -12.99 3.39
CA ILE A 101 3.66 -11.95 3.28
C ILE A 101 2.59 -12.30 2.25
N GLY A 102 2.96 -12.97 1.16
CA GLY A 102 2.00 -13.49 0.19
C GLY A 102 1.10 -14.57 0.78
N LEU A 103 1.66 -15.51 1.55
CA LEU A 103 0.89 -16.52 2.26
C LEU A 103 -0.05 -15.90 3.29
N PHE A 104 0.44 -14.88 4.02
CA PHE A 104 -0.37 -14.14 4.97
C PHE A 104 -1.52 -13.37 4.28
N PHE A 105 -1.26 -12.78 3.11
CA PHE A 105 -2.30 -12.14 2.30
C PHE A 105 -3.37 -13.14 1.84
N ILE A 106 -2.96 -14.33 1.37
CA ILE A 106 -3.90 -15.41 0.99
C ILE A 106 -4.73 -15.85 2.21
N LEU A 107 -4.09 -16.01 3.37
CA LEU A 107 -4.79 -16.35 4.62
C LEU A 107 -5.83 -15.28 4.98
N LEU A 108 -5.51 -13.99 4.86
CA LEU A 108 -6.46 -12.90 5.09
C LEU A 108 -7.62 -12.94 4.09
N CYS A 109 -7.37 -13.27 2.82
CA CYS A 109 -8.43 -13.43 1.83
C CYS A 109 -9.38 -14.57 2.20
N LEU A 110 -8.85 -15.70 2.66
CA LEU A 110 -9.65 -16.86 3.11
C LEU A 110 -10.48 -16.51 4.35
N LEU A 111 -9.86 -15.85 5.34
CA LEU A 111 -10.58 -15.39 6.53
C LEU A 111 -11.66 -14.38 6.17
N ALA A 112 -11.41 -13.47 5.24
CA ALA A 112 -12.41 -12.52 4.77
C ALA A 112 -13.61 -13.23 4.11
N MET A 113 -13.37 -14.32 3.35
CA MET A 113 -14.44 -15.15 2.77
C MET A 113 -15.25 -15.85 3.86
N ILE A 114 -14.58 -16.49 4.82
CA ILE A 114 -15.24 -17.22 5.93
C ILE A 114 -16.08 -16.26 6.77
N LEU A 115 -15.59 -15.05 7.01
CA LEU A 115 -16.26 -14.00 7.78
C LEU A 115 -17.37 -13.27 6.99
N GLY A 116 -17.64 -13.66 5.74
CA GLY A 116 -18.68 -13.05 4.90
C GLY A 116 -18.39 -11.62 4.48
N LEU A 117 -17.12 -11.19 4.50
CA LEU A 117 -16.71 -9.86 4.03
C LEU A 117 -16.75 -9.81 2.50
N SER A 118 -17.17 -8.68 1.94
CA SER A 118 -17.23 -8.48 0.49
C SER A 118 -15.82 -8.39 -0.12
N LEU A 119 -15.28 -9.50 -0.61
CA LEU A 119 -13.98 -9.55 -1.28
C LEU A 119 -13.87 -8.60 -2.48
N PRO A 120 -14.89 -8.45 -3.36
CA PRO A 120 -14.80 -7.52 -4.47
C PRO A 120 -14.52 -6.08 -4.01
N SER A 121 -15.18 -5.62 -2.95
CA SER A 121 -14.95 -4.29 -2.38
C SER A 121 -13.53 -4.14 -1.81
N GLN A 122 -13.02 -5.17 -1.11
CA GLN A 122 -11.66 -5.14 -0.57
C GLN A 122 -10.60 -5.17 -1.68
N LEU A 123 -10.85 -5.90 -2.75
CA LEU A 123 -9.97 -5.93 -3.91
C LEU A 123 -9.97 -4.59 -4.65
N SER A 124 -11.13 -3.96 -4.83
CA SER A 124 -11.26 -2.60 -5.37
C SER A 124 -10.42 -1.60 -4.56
N ASN A 125 -10.57 -1.63 -3.24
CA ASN A 125 -9.78 -0.79 -2.33
C ASN A 125 -8.27 -1.07 -2.44
N THR A 126 -7.87 -2.33 -2.61
CA THR A 126 -6.47 -2.72 -2.80
C THR A 126 -5.91 -2.17 -4.10
N LEU A 127 -6.68 -2.20 -5.20
CA LEU A 127 -6.27 -1.63 -6.48
C LEU A 127 -6.12 -0.11 -6.44
N VAL A 128 -7.05 0.59 -5.79
CA VAL A 128 -6.92 2.04 -5.54
C VAL A 128 -5.65 2.33 -4.74
N ARG A 129 -5.42 1.59 -3.64
CA ARG A 129 -4.22 1.76 -2.82
C ARG A 129 -2.93 1.39 -3.54
N LEU A 130 -2.96 0.41 -4.44
CA LEU A 130 -1.83 0.09 -5.33
C LEU A 130 -1.46 1.29 -6.20
N GLY A 131 -2.42 1.88 -6.89
CA GLY A 131 -2.17 3.02 -7.78
C GLY A 131 -1.69 4.25 -7.03
N MET A 132 -2.35 4.62 -5.92
CA MET A 132 -2.02 5.84 -5.18
C MET A 132 -0.69 5.76 -4.42
N ASN A 133 -0.32 4.61 -3.86
CA ASN A 133 0.95 4.44 -3.15
C ASN A 133 2.08 3.97 -4.06
N GLY A 134 1.76 3.36 -5.21
CA GLY A 134 2.73 2.77 -6.12
C GLY A 134 3.80 3.76 -6.60
N VAL A 135 3.41 5.02 -6.86
CA VAL A 135 4.35 6.06 -7.29
C VAL A 135 5.32 6.45 -6.16
N LEU A 136 4.84 6.49 -4.90
CA LEU A 136 5.71 6.74 -3.74
C LEU A 136 6.71 5.58 -3.53
N VAL A 137 6.26 4.34 -3.74
CA VAL A 137 7.16 3.18 -3.68
C VAL A 137 8.14 3.17 -4.86
N LEU A 138 7.69 3.58 -6.06
CA LEU A 138 8.54 3.73 -7.24
C LEU A 138 9.65 4.76 -7.01
N ALA A 139 9.40 5.80 -6.23
CA ALA A 139 10.37 6.82 -5.85
C ALA A 139 11.60 6.26 -5.10
N MET A 140 11.47 5.09 -4.44
CA MET A 140 12.62 4.41 -3.80
C MET A 140 13.61 3.83 -4.80
N LEU A 141 13.14 3.44 -5.99
CA LEU A 141 13.96 2.69 -6.96
C LEU A 141 15.20 3.46 -7.43
N PRO A 142 15.13 4.75 -7.85
CA PRO A 142 16.32 5.49 -8.28
C PRO A 142 17.36 5.66 -7.15
N GLY A 143 16.91 5.85 -5.90
CA GLY A 143 17.79 5.93 -4.73
C GLY A 143 18.61 4.65 -4.52
N ILE A 144 17.95 3.48 -4.61
CA ILE A 144 18.61 2.18 -4.49
C ILE A 144 19.58 1.96 -5.66
N GLN A 145 19.17 2.27 -6.89
CA GLN A 145 19.96 2.05 -8.09
C GLN A 145 21.19 2.95 -8.19
N CYS A 146 21.18 4.14 -7.58
CA CYS A 146 22.35 5.02 -7.55
C CYS A 146 23.31 4.76 -6.37
N GLY A 147 23.04 3.73 -5.55
CA GLY A 147 23.90 3.32 -4.44
C GLY A 147 23.72 4.15 -3.15
N ILE A 148 22.61 4.87 -2.98
CA ILE A 148 22.25 5.57 -1.74
C ILE A 148 21.52 4.64 -0.77
N SER A 149 21.11 3.43 -1.25
CA SER A 149 20.26 2.51 -0.48
C SER A 149 18.79 3.01 -0.39
N LEU A 150 18.10 2.76 0.72
CA LEU A 150 16.73 3.20 0.93
C LEU A 150 16.71 4.71 1.21
N ASN A 151 16.09 5.47 0.31
CA ASN A 151 15.96 6.92 0.48
C ASN A 151 14.82 7.26 1.46
N LEU A 152 15.07 7.22 2.76
CA LEU A 152 14.10 7.61 3.79
C LEU A 152 13.84 9.13 3.83
N GLY A 153 14.59 9.92 3.05
CA GLY A 153 14.40 11.35 2.83
C GLY A 153 13.30 11.69 1.80
N LEU A 154 12.45 10.75 1.39
CA LEU A 154 11.27 11.02 0.54
C LEU A 154 10.43 12.21 0.99
N PRO A 155 10.26 12.50 2.30
CA PRO A 155 9.54 13.68 2.75
C PRO A 155 9.98 14.99 2.09
N ILE A 156 11.23 15.12 1.67
CA ILE A 156 11.74 16.31 0.95
C ILE A 156 10.97 16.50 -0.37
N GLY A 157 10.84 15.44 -1.15
CA GLY A 157 10.06 15.46 -2.39
C GLY A 157 8.56 15.60 -2.15
N ILE A 158 8.04 14.93 -1.12
CA ILE A 158 6.63 15.03 -0.71
C ILE A 158 6.24 16.48 -0.42
N ILE A 159 7.06 17.22 0.31
CA ILE A 159 6.83 18.65 0.57
C ILE A 159 6.77 19.46 -0.73
N GLY A 160 7.65 19.18 -1.69
CA GLY A 160 7.58 19.81 -3.01
C GLY A 160 6.24 19.58 -3.70
N GLY A 161 5.73 18.34 -3.64
CA GLY A 161 4.41 17.98 -4.17
C GLY A 161 3.26 18.65 -3.41
N LEU A 162 3.33 18.73 -2.08
CA LEU A 162 2.34 19.44 -1.26
C LEU A 162 2.28 20.92 -1.62
N ILE A 163 3.42 21.59 -1.79
CA ILE A 163 3.46 22.99 -2.22
C ILE A 163 2.83 23.14 -3.62
N GLY A 164 3.14 22.24 -4.55
CA GLY A 164 2.51 22.23 -5.87
C GLY A 164 0.98 22.10 -5.81
N GLY A 165 0.48 21.21 -4.95
CA GLY A 165 -0.95 21.05 -4.71
C GLY A 165 -1.60 22.26 -4.06
N LEU A 166 -0.94 22.90 -3.08
CA LEU A 166 -1.43 24.13 -2.44
C LEU A 166 -1.50 25.29 -3.43
N LEU A 167 -0.51 25.45 -4.30
CA LEU A 167 -0.51 26.48 -5.34
C LEU A 167 -1.63 26.24 -6.36
N CYS A 168 -1.93 24.98 -6.68
CA CYS A 168 -3.08 24.65 -7.52
C CYS A 168 -4.40 25.13 -6.91
N ILE A 169 -4.59 24.93 -5.60
CA ILE A 169 -5.78 25.41 -4.87
C ILE A 169 -5.81 26.95 -4.82
N GLU A 170 -4.68 27.59 -4.56
CA GLU A 170 -4.58 29.05 -4.50
C GLU A 170 -4.96 29.73 -5.81
N PHE A 171 -4.55 29.13 -6.94
CA PHE A 171 -4.91 29.62 -8.29
C PHE A 171 -6.29 29.16 -8.77
N GLY A 172 -7.04 28.42 -7.96
CA GLY A 172 -8.39 27.95 -8.29
C GLY A 172 -8.45 26.98 -9.47
N MET A 173 -7.37 26.26 -9.76
CA MET A 173 -7.33 25.30 -10.86
C MET A 173 -8.05 24.00 -10.49
N SER A 174 -8.78 23.40 -11.45
CA SER A 174 -9.59 22.19 -11.21
C SER A 174 -9.39 21.13 -12.29
N GLY A 175 -9.83 19.90 -12.00
CA GLY A 175 -9.79 18.78 -12.93
C GLY A 175 -8.37 18.35 -13.33
N PHE A 176 -8.21 17.86 -14.56
CA PHE A 176 -6.91 17.45 -15.10
C PHE A 176 -5.91 18.60 -15.18
N THR A 177 -6.34 19.79 -15.55
CA THR A 177 -5.46 20.97 -15.62
C THR A 177 -4.86 21.29 -14.24
N GLY A 178 -5.67 21.24 -13.19
CA GLY A 178 -5.20 21.40 -11.82
C GLY A 178 -4.21 20.31 -11.40
N LEU A 179 -4.50 19.06 -11.72
CA LEU A 179 -3.62 17.94 -11.41
C LEU A 179 -2.25 18.08 -12.09
N PHE A 180 -2.23 18.35 -13.41
CA PHE A 180 -0.96 18.49 -14.15
C PHE A 180 -0.19 19.75 -13.74
N PHE A 181 -0.89 20.86 -13.41
CA PHE A 181 -0.25 22.05 -12.85
C PHE A 181 0.42 21.74 -11.50
N ALA A 182 -0.28 21.06 -10.58
CA ALA A 182 0.28 20.67 -9.30
C ALA A 182 1.52 19.77 -9.47
N ILE A 183 1.46 18.81 -10.41
CA ILE A 183 2.59 17.93 -10.75
C ILE A 183 3.75 18.75 -11.31
N ALA A 184 3.53 19.64 -12.27
CA ALA A 184 4.59 20.42 -12.90
C ALA A 184 5.32 21.31 -11.90
N VAL A 185 4.57 22.04 -11.05
CA VAL A 185 5.15 22.88 -9.99
C VAL A 185 5.87 22.02 -8.95
N GLY A 186 5.24 20.93 -8.50
CA GLY A 186 5.82 19.99 -7.56
C GLY A 186 7.13 19.39 -8.06
N LEU A 187 7.22 19.03 -9.35
CA LEU A 187 8.44 18.51 -10.00
C LEU A 187 9.57 19.52 -9.98
N VAL A 188 9.31 20.80 -10.29
CA VAL A 188 10.32 21.85 -10.28
C VAL A 188 10.90 22.05 -8.87
N ILE A 189 10.03 22.16 -7.88
CA ILE A 189 10.45 22.32 -6.48
C ILE A 189 11.22 21.09 -6.00
N ALA A 190 10.71 19.88 -6.29
CA ALA A 190 11.35 18.63 -5.91
C ALA A 190 12.68 18.40 -6.64
N ALA A 191 12.84 18.85 -7.88
CA ALA A 191 14.11 18.81 -8.60
C ALA A 191 15.17 19.71 -7.92
N ALA A 192 14.80 20.94 -7.56
CA ALA A 192 15.69 21.88 -6.89
C ALA A 192 16.10 21.38 -5.49
N THR A 193 15.13 20.98 -4.68
CA THR A 193 15.39 20.45 -3.32
C THR A 193 16.12 19.11 -3.38
N GLY A 194 15.81 18.24 -4.34
CA GLY A 194 16.48 16.97 -4.58
C GLY A 194 17.93 17.12 -5.03
N TRP A 195 18.23 18.15 -5.82
CA TRP A 195 19.60 18.48 -6.18
C TRP A 195 20.45 18.92 -4.96
N LEU A 196 19.91 19.83 -4.13
CA LEU A 196 20.55 20.25 -2.88
C LEU A 196 20.75 19.07 -1.93
N TYR A 197 19.73 18.23 -1.81
CA TYR A 197 19.78 17.03 -0.99
C TYR A 197 20.82 16.02 -1.50
N GLY A 198 20.94 15.83 -2.82
CA GLY A 198 21.96 14.99 -3.44
C GLY A 198 23.38 15.48 -3.17
N LEU A 199 23.61 16.81 -3.18
CA LEU A 199 24.88 17.40 -2.79
C LEU A 199 25.23 17.10 -1.31
N LEU A 200 24.25 17.18 -0.42
CA LEU A 200 24.42 16.84 0.99
C LEU A 200 24.80 15.36 1.16
N LEU A 201 24.10 14.44 0.50
CA LEU A 201 24.38 13.00 0.60
C LEU A 201 25.77 12.63 0.07
N ASN A 202 26.27 13.33 -0.93
CA ASN A 202 27.62 13.09 -1.44
C ASN A 202 28.73 13.49 -0.44
N ARG A 203 28.44 14.43 0.47
CA ARG A 203 29.37 14.81 1.55
C ARG A 203 29.38 13.82 2.73
N LEU A 204 28.31 13.05 2.89
CA LEU A 204 28.06 12.20 4.06
C LEU A 204 28.00 10.71 3.67
N LYS A 205 28.94 10.26 2.81
CA LYS A 205 29.01 8.88 2.33
C LYS A 205 29.26 7.89 3.48
N GLY A 206 28.54 6.76 3.43
CA GLY A 206 28.67 5.66 4.41
C GLY A 206 27.63 5.70 5.54
N SER A 207 26.93 6.81 5.76
CA SER A 207 25.87 6.94 6.76
C SER A 207 24.53 7.39 6.14
N GLU A 208 24.36 7.12 4.85
CA GLU A 208 23.26 7.67 4.05
C GLU A 208 21.89 7.35 4.64
N MET A 209 21.64 6.14 5.10
CA MET A 209 20.34 5.74 5.63
C MET A 209 19.94 6.54 6.88
N SER A 210 20.87 6.76 7.79
CA SER A 210 20.63 7.58 8.99
C SER A 210 20.44 9.05 8.62
N VAL A 211 21.31 9.58 7.75
CA VAL A 211 21.25 10.96 7.29
C VAL A 211 19.92 11.24 6.56
N THR A 212 19.51 10.37 5.65
CA THR A 212 18.24 10.53 4.92
C THR A 212 17.05 10.60 5.87
N THR A 213 17.05 9.79 6.94
CA THR A 213 15.98 9.77 7.95
C THR A 213 15.94 11.10 8.72
N TYR A 214 17.08 11.54 9.26
CA TYR A 214 17.14 12.78 10.06
C TYR A 214 16.84 14.01 9.23
N VAL A 215 17.39 14.09 8.02
CA VAL A 215 17.12 15.21 7.10
C VAL A 215 15.65 15.25 6.71
N GLY A 216 15.06 14.10 6.38
CA GLY A 216 13.63 13.99 6.09
C GLY A 216 12.77 14.51 7.24
N PHE A 217 13.06 14.10 8.48
CA PHE A 217 12.33 14.57 9.67
C PHE A 217 12.53 16.05 9.95
N SER A 218 13.76 16.54 9.81
CA SER A 218 14.08 17.96 10.02
C SER A 218 13.36 18.86 9.02
N VAL A 219 13.31 18.46 7.74
CA VAL A 219 12.62 19.22 6.70
C VAL A 219 11.11 19.24 6.94
N VAL A 220 10.50 18.13 7.38
CA VAL A 220 9.08 18.12 7.77
C VAL A 220 8.84 19.06 8.95
N SER A 221 9.70 19.04 9.97
CA SER A 221 9.57 19.91 11.14
C SER A 221 9.72 21.39 10.76
N LEU A 222 10.66 21.71 9.88
CA LEU A 222 10.84 23.07 9.34
C LEU A 222 9.58 23.52 8.58
N MET A 223 9.01 22.62 7.76
CA MET A 223 7.78 22.94 7.01
C MET A 223 6.56 23.09 7.90
N CYS A 224 6.48 22.42 9.06
CA CYS A 224 5.42 22.68 10.03
C CYS A 224 5.40 24.15 10.48
N ILE A 225 6.58 24.77 10.65
CA ILE A 225 6.69 26.20 10.96
C ILE A 225 6.32 27.04 9.73
N ALA A 226 6.81 26.65 8.54
CA ALA A 226 6.51 27.35 7.30
C ALA A 226 5.01 27.39 6.97
N TRP A 227 4.27 26.32 7.22
CA TRP A 227 2.80 26.27 7.01
C TRP A 227 2.04 27.30 7.85
N LEU A 228 2.59 27.76 8.96
CA LEU A 228 1.98 28.81 9.80
C LEU A 228 2.19 30.21 9.23
N VAL A 229 3.27 30.42 8.47
CA VAL A 229 3.72 31.76 8.02
C VAL A 229 3.45 32.02 6.54
N LEU A 230 3.33 30.96 5.73
CA LEU A 230 3.16 31.10 4.29
C LEU A 230 1.90 31.91 3.91
N PRO A 231 2.01 32.88 2.97
CA PRO A 231 0.97 33.89 2.68
C PRO A 231 -0.11 33.37 1.73
N PHE A 232 -0.65 32.18 1.95
CA PHE A 232 -1.80 31.65 1.21
C PHE A 232 -3.07 32.42 1.61
N LYS A 233 -3.94 32.69 0.65
CA LYS A 233 -5.15 33.53 0.83
C LYS A 233 -6.45 32.72 0.80
N SER A 234 -6.47 31.56 0.12
CA SER A 234 -7.66 30.76 -0.08
C SER A 234 -8.33 30.33 1.25
N PRO A 235 -9.64 30.59 1.44
CA PRO A 235 -10.37 30.22 2.65
C PRO A 235 -10.43 28.71 2.92
N ILE A 236 -10.27 27.90 1.88
CA ILE A 236 -10.28 26.44 1.96
C ILE A 236 -9.05 25.94 2.73
N MET A 237 -7.92 26.64 2.60
CA MET A 237 -6.63 26.25 3.18
C MET A 237 -6.39 26.83 4.57
N LYS A 238 -6.96 28.01 4.88
CA LYS A 238 -6.76 28.69 6.16
C LYS A 238 -7.65 28.16 7.28
N TRP A 239 -7.17 28.25 8.51
CA TRP A 239 -8.00 28.10 9.68
C TRP A 239 -9.03 29.22 9.74
N PRO A 240 -10.31 28.91 10.10
CA PRO A 240 -11.34 29.94 10.25
C PRO A 240 -11.02 30.95 11.36
N LEU A 241 -10.36 30.50 12.41
CA LEU A 241 -9.94 31.26 13.58
C LEU A 241 -8.45 31.02 13.81
N GLY A 242 -7.61 32.02 13.63
CA GLY A 242 -6.16 31.94 13.82
C GLY A 242 -5.32 32.07 12.55
N ASN A 243 -4.02 31.84 12.69
CA ASN A 243 -3.04 31.93 11.60
C ASN A 243 -2.62 30.52 11.14
N GLY A 244 -2.26 30.42 9.86
CA GLY A 244 -1.68 29.23 9.27
C GLY A 244 -2.66 28.36 8.46
N LEU A 245 -2.13 27.27 7.90
CA LEU A 245 -2.87 26.34 7.08
C LEU A 245 -3.50 25.24 7.94
N ARG A 246 -4.64 24.72 7.48
CA ARG A 246 -5.31 23.57 8.09
C ARG A 246 -4.42 22.32 8.02
N THR A 247 -4.55 21.42 8.99
CA THR A 247 -3.86 20.14 8.99
C THR A 247 -4.27 19.24 7.83
N THR A 248 -5.55 19.29 7.48
CA THR A 248 -6.14 18.54 6.38
C THR A 248 -6.88 19.52 5.47
N ILE A 249 -6.54 19.48 4.18
CA ILE A 249 -7.10 20.36 3.15
C ILE A 249 -7.84 19.50 2.14
N GLY A 250 -9.15 19.72 1.98
CA GLY A 250 -9.98 19.01 1.02
C GLY A 250 -9.68 19.44 -0.42
N LEU A 251 -9.70 18.47 -1.34
CA LEU A 251 -9.48 18.67 -2.77
C LEU A 251 -10.76 18.69 -3.60
N GLN A 252 -11.92 18.80 -2.95
CA GLN A 252 -13.24 18.67 -3.60
C GLN A 252 -13.45 19.67 -4.74
N THR A 253 -12.94 20.89 -4.58
CA THR A 253 -13.05 21.96 -5.57
C THR A 253 -11.92 21.98 -6.61
N SER A 254 -10.88 21.12 -6.45
CA SER A 254 -9.69 21.14 -7.28
C SER A 254 -9.57 19.85 -8.10
N TYR A 255 -8.75 18.90 -7.71
CA TYR A 255 -8.46 17.71 -8.50
C TYR A 255 -8.75 16.38 -7.76
N ARG A 256 -9.82 16.37 -6.92
CA ARG A 256 -10.26 15.15 -6.23
C ARG A 256 -10.71 14.08 -7.23
N HIS A 257 -10.25 12.84 -7.03
CA HIS A 257 -10.63 11.62 -7.76
C HIS A 257 -10.49 11.68 -9.29
N VAL A 258 -9.80 12.69 -9.84
CA VAL A 258 -9.66 12.89 -11.28
C VAL A 258 -9.11 11.66 -12.01
N LEU A 259 -8.09 10.98 -11.42
CA LEU A 259 -7.54 9.75 -11.97
C LEU A 259 -8.37 8.52 -11.61
N ASN A 260 -9.03 8.52 -10.45
CA ASN A 260 -9.81 7.37 -10.00
C ASN A 260 -11.07 7.16 -10.85
N ASP A 261 -11.74 8.28 -11.19
CA ASP A 261 -13.00 8.27 -11.94
C ASP A 261 -12.76 8.16 -13.46
N PHE A 262 -11.55 8.51 -13.91
CA PHE A 262 -11.20 8.43 -15.32
C PHE A 262 -11.12 6.98 -15.80
N LEU A 263 -11.97 6.61 -16.77
CA LEU A 263 -12.08 5.27 -17.33
C LEU A 263 -12.30 4.17 -16.27
N SER A 264 -12.92 4.50 -15.14
CA SER A 264 -13.26 3.49 -14.15
C SER A 264 -14.37 2.57 -14.69
N PHE A 265 -14.22 1.27 -14.49
CA PHE A 265 -15.23 0.28 -14.86
C PHE A 265 -15.33 -0.79 -13.79
N GLU A 266 -16.46 -1.50 -13.78
CA GLU A 266 -16.74 -2.55 -12.82
C GLU A 266 -16.81 -3.91 -13.50
N ILE A 267 -16.06 -4.89 -12.97
CA ILE A 267 -16.10 -6.29 -13.42
C ILE A 267 -16.34 -7.17 -12.19
N PHE A 268 -17.39 -8.00 -12.23
CA PHE A 268 -17.75 -8.93 -11.14
C PHE A 268 -17.83 -8.26 -9.75
N GLY A 269 -18.33 -7.02 -9.67
CA GLY A 269 -18.42 -6.26 -8.43
C GLY A 269 -17.09 -5.64 -7.96
N VAL A 270 -16.01 -5.76 -8.76
CA VAL A 270 -14.72 -5.11 -8.52
C VAL A 270 -14.63 -3.85 -9.36
N THR A 271 -14.57 -2.70 -8.72
CA THR A 271 -14.32 -1.42 -9.38
C THR A 271 -12.83 -1.28 -9.66
N ILE A 272 -12.46 -1.18 -10.94
CA ILE A 272 -11.07 -1.01 -11.38
C ILE A 272 -10.81 0.46 -11.69
N PRO A 273 -9.96 1.16 -10.92
CA PRO A 273 -9.60 2.55 -11.17
C PRO A 273 -8.57 2.65 -12.31
N THR A 274 -9.03 2.43 -13.54
CA THR A 274 -8.14 2.26 -14.71
C THR A 274 -7.27 3.47 -14.95
N GLY A 275 -7.80 4.69 -14.83
CA GLY A 275 -7.02 5.91 -15.03
C GLY A 275 -5.87 6.04 -14.02
N LEU A 276 -6.13 5.70 -12.75
CA LEU A 276 -5.11 5.70 -11.70
C LEU A 276 -4.01 4.64 -11.98
N LEU A 277 -4.42 3.42 -12.39
CA LEU A 277 -3.49 2.34 -12.71
C LEU A 277 -2.69 2.64 -13.97
N LEU A 278 -3.31 3.24 -14.99
CA LEU A 278 -2.61 3.70 -16.21
C LEU A 278 -1.59 4.79 -15.89
N PHE A 279 -1.94 5.74 -15.03
CA PHE A 279 -0.99 6.77 -14.59
C PHE A 279 0.21 6.15 -13.85
N PHE A 280 -0.04 5.22 -12.93
CA PHE A 280 1.03 4.47 -12.27
C PHE A 280 1.88 3.68 -13.27
N ALA A 281 1.27 2.99 -14.23
CA ALA A 281 1.97 2.27 -15.29
C ALA A 281 2.80 3.22 -16.18
N ALA A 282 2.29 4.41 -16.48
CA ALA A 282 3.03 5.44 -17.22
C ALA A 282 4.26 5.93 -16.43
N CYS A 283 4.13 6.14 -15.11
CA CYS A 283 5.28 6.45 -14.24
C CYS A 283 6.31 5.30 -14.22
N CYS A 284 5.86 4.04 -14.13
CA CYS A 284 6.73 2.87 -14.22
C CYS A 284 7.45 2.80 -15.58
N LEU A 285 6.74 3.07 -16.66
CA LEU A 285 7.32 3.10 -18.02
C LEU A 285 8.35 4.22 -18.16
N ALA A 286 8.06 5.42 -17.65
CA ALA A 286 9.00 6.54 -17.68
C ALA A 286 10.29 6.22 -16.93
N VAL A 287 10.19 5.65 -15.73
CA VAL A 287 11.36 5.20 -14.97
C VAL A 287 12.10 4.07 -15.68
N TRP A 288 11.39 3.12 -16.28
CA TRP A 288 12.00 2.02 -17.02
C TRP A 288 12.78 2.51 -18.26
N LEU A 289 12.21 3.47 -19.02
CA LEU A 289 12.89 4.10 -20.14
C LEU A 289 14.13 4.88 -19.69
N PHE A 290 14.00 5.64 -18.59
CA PHE A 290 15.13 6.34 -17.99
C PHE A 290 16.25 5.37 -17.59
N MET A 291 15.92 4.26 -16.92
CA MET A 291 16.92 3.26 -16.49
C MET A 291 17.62 2.57 -17.65
N ARG A 292 17.01 2.54 -18.84
CA ARG A 292 17.64 2.05 -20.09
C ARG A 292 18.45 3.09 -20.85
N SER A 293 18.34 4.35 -20.47
CA SER A 293 19.15 5.43 -21.05
C SER A 293 20.62 5.33 -20.64
N LYS A 294 21.50 6.01 -21.35
CA LYS A 294 22.93 6.09 -21.02
C LYS A 294 23.16 6.51 -19.56
N THR A 295 22.41 7.51 -19.10
CA THR A 295 22.47 8.01 -17.71
C THR A 295 21.98 6.97 -16.71
N GLY A 296 20.88 6.26 -16.97
CA GLY A 296 20.34 5.22 -16.11
C GLY A 296 21.28 4.02 -15.98
N ILE A 297 21.90 3.59 -17.09
CA ILE A 297 22.91 2.52 -17.07
C ILE A 297 24.13 2.94 -16.26
N ALA A 298 24.65 4.16 -16.48
CA ALA A 298 25.77 4.72 -15.70
C ALA A 298 25.44 4.84 -14.21
N MET A 299 24.19 5.24 -13.88
CA MET A 299 23.69 5.31 -12.51
C MET A 299 23.67 3.92 -11.83
N SER A 300 23.16 2.91 -12.53
CA SER A 300 23.13 1.54 -12.03
C SER A 300 24.54 0.94 -11.86
N ALA A 301 25.48 1.25 -12.78
CA ALA A 301 26.87 0.86 -12.65
C ALA A 301 27.56 1.53 -11.45
N ALA A 302 27.32 2.84 -11.25
CA ALA A 302 27.82 3.59 -10.11
C ALA A 302 27.30 3.05 -8.77
N GLY A 303 26.05 2.62 -8.72
CA GLY A 303 25.45 2.03 -7.52
C GLY A 303 25.91 0.59 -7.25
N ALA A 304 26.15 -0.21 -8.30
CA ALA A 304 26.59 -1.60 -8.14
C ALA A 304 28.06 -1.71 -7.69
N ASN A 305 28.95 -0.92 -8.30
CA ASN A 305 30.37 -0.88 -7.94
C ASN A 305 30.95 0.52 -8.20
N PRO A 306 30.94 1.41 -7.19
CA PRO A 306 31.44 2.78 -7.34
C PRO A 306 32.90 2.89 -7.78
N ARG A 307 33.76 1.96 -7.29
CA ARG A 307 35.19 1.95 -7.65
C ARG A 307 35.40 1.60 -9.11
N PHE A 308 34.73 0.57 -9.60
CA PHE A 308 34.78 0.19 -11.02
C PHE A 308 34.20 1.29 -11.91
N ALA A 309 33.06 1.86 -11.54
CA ALA A 309 32.44 2.95 -12.31
C ALA A 309 33.36 4.17 -12.42
N ALA A 310 34.04 4.55 -11.32
CA ALA A 310 35.01 5.64 -11.34
C ALA A 310 36.23 5.32 -12.25
N ALA A 311 36.74 4.08 -12.22
CA ALA A 311 37.84 3.64 -13.08
C ALA A 311 37.48 3.66 -14.58
N THR A 312 36.18 3.49 -14.92
CA THR A 312 35.67 3.58 -16.31
C THR A 312 35.27 5.01 -16.71
N GLY A 313 35.58 6.03 -15.90
CA GLY A 313 35.32 7.46 -16.18
C GLY A 313 33.91 7.92 -15.83
N ILE A 314 33.08 7.11 -15.17
CA ILE A 314 31.76 7.53 -14.72
C ILE A 314 31.89 8.38 -13.45
N ASN A 315 31.33 9.60 -13.49
CA ASN A 315 31.27 10.45 -12.30
C ASN A 315 30.19 9.94 -11.34
N VAL A 316 30.61 9.18 -10.33
CA VAL A 316 29.73 8.54 -9.33
C VAL A 316 28.90 9.57 -8.57
N ASP A 317 29.51 10.70 -8.17
CA ASP A 317 28.83 11.74 -7.40
C ASP A 317 27.71 12.39 -8.20
N ARG A 318 27.93 12.64 -9.49
CA ARG A 318 26.88 13.14 -10.39
C ARG A 318 25.74 12.14 -10.55
N MET A 319 26.04 10.85 -10.66
CA MET A 319 25.00 9.81 -10.77
C MET A 319 24.14 9.70 -9.51
N ARG A 320 24.77 9.85 -8.33
CA ARG A 320 24.07 9.88 -7.05
C ARG A 320 23.14 11.09 -6.93
N ILE A 321 23.57 12.28 -7.36
CA ILE A 321 22.72 13.48 -7.39
C ILE A 321 21.52 13.26 -8.30
N ILE A 322 21.73 12.74 -9.50
CA ILE A 322 20.63 12.48 -10.48
C ILE A 322 19.64 11.47 -9.90
N GLY A 323 20.12 10.38 -9.29
CA GLY A 323 19.26 9.37 -8.65
C GLY A 323 18.45 9.93 -7.49
N THR A 324 19.06 10.78 -6.64
CA THR A 324 18.38 11.46 -5.54
C THR A 324 17.32 12.42 -6.07
N MET A 325 17.66 13.23 -7.06
CA MET A 325 16.76 14.20 -7.68
C MET A 325 15.55 13.50 -8.31
N LEU A 326 15.76 12.40 -9.04
CA LEU A 326 14.67 11.61 -9.62
C LEU A 326 13.79 10.97 -8.54
N SER A 327 14.38 10.49 -7.45
CA SER A 327 13.67 9.95 -6.29
C SER A 327 12.76 11.01 -5.65
N THR A 328 13.26 12.22 -5.42
CA THR A 328 12.46 13.33 -4.86
C THR A 328 11.38 13.81 -5.81
N MET A 329 11.65 13.87 -7.11
CA MET A 329 10.64 14.21 -8.13
C MET A 329 9.49 13.20 -8.14
N LEU A 330 9.79 11.90 -8.13
CA LEU A 330 8.78 10.85 -8.05
C LEU A 330 7.99 10.89 -6.74
N ALA A 331 8.62 11.25 -5.63
CA ALA A 331 7.93 11.45 -4.36
C ALA A 331 6.94 12.61 -4.40
N ALA A 332 7.28 13.71 -5.10
CA ALA A 332 6.36 14.82 -5.32
C ALA A 332 5.15 14.42 -6.16
N VAL A 333 5.36 13.69 -7.26
CA VAL A 333 4.25 13.13 -8.06
C VAL A 333 3.42 12.17 -7.20
N GLY A 334 4.07 11.31 -6.44
CA GLY A 334 3.41 10.30 -5.61
C GLY A 334 2.47 10.89 -4.57
N ILE A 335 2.85 11.96 -3.89
CA ILE A 335 1.98 12.60 -2.88
C ILE A 335 0.78 13.31 -3.51
N ILE A 336 0.92 13.89 -4.71
CA ILE A 336 -0.18 14.51 -5.44
C ILE A 336 -1.20 13.43 -5.87
N VAL A 337 -0.72 12.31 -6.40
CA VAL A 337 -1.55 11.15 -6.76
C VAL A 337 -2.22 10.53 -5.53
N TYR A 338 -1.50 10.44 -4.43
CA TYR A 338 -2.05 9.99 -3.14
C TYR A 338 -3.16 10.92 -2.66
N GLY A 339 -2.93 12.23 -2.63
CA GLY A 339 -3.90 13.22 -2.19
C GLY A 339 -5.17 13.24 -3.05
N GLN A 340 -5.04 13.18 -4.37
CA GLN A 340 -6.20 13.14 -5.27
C GLN A 340 -7.06 11.89 -5.07
N SER A 341 -6.46 10.73 -4.79
CA SER A 341 -7.18 9.47 -4.53
C SER A 341 -7.90 9.47 -3.19
N TYR A 342 -7.32 10.09 -2.15
CA TYR A 342 -7.97 10.28 -0.86
C TYR A 342 -9.00 11.40 -0.86
N GLY A 343 -8.87 12.37 -1.77
CA GLY A 343 -9.70 13.57 -1.84
C GLY A 343 -9.30 14.67 -0.86
N PHE A 344 -8.17 14.52 -0.17
CA PHE A 344 -7.59 15.53 0.72
C PHE A 344 -6.07 15.40 0.82
N MET A 345 -5.41 16.49 1.18
CA MET A 345 -3.99 16.52 1.52
C MET A 345 -3.80 16.73 3.01
N GLN A 346 -2.90 15.96 3.60
CA GLN A 346 -2.42 16.15 4.97
C GLN A 346 -1.05 16.82 4.95
N LEU A 347 -0.96 17.96 5.63
CA LEU A 347 0.28 18.72 5.77
C LEU A 347 1.11 18.20 6.96
N TYR A 348 1.66 18.98 7.75
CA TYR A 348 2.37 18.76 9.02
C TYR A 348 3.07 17.39 9.14
N GLN A 349 2.62 16.51 10.04
CA GLN A 349 3.33 15.27 10.41
C GLN A 349 3.10 14.07 9.47
N ALA A 350 2.07 14.12 8.62
CA ALA A 350 1.72 12.99 7.75
C ALA A 350 2.86 12.56 6.79
N PRO A 351 3.62 13.48 6.16
CA PRO A 351 4.72 13.12 5.29
C PRO A 351 5.83 12.32 5.95
N ARG A 352 6.00 12.46 7.27
CA ARG A 352 7.12 11.91 8.03
C ARG A 352 7.27 10.39 7.91
N GLN A 353 6.15 9.67 7.93
CA GLN A 353 6.16 8.20 7.91
C GLN A 353 6.07 7.58 6.52
N MET A 354 5.74 8.36 5.48
CA MET A 354 5.52 7.84 4.13
C MET A 354 6.78 7.19 3.53
N GLY A 355 7.97 7.67 3.90
CA GLY A 355 9.24 7.07 3.50
C GLY A 355 9.40 5.64 4.01
N PHE A 356 9.04 5.38 5.27
CA PHE A 356 9.13 4.02 5.84
C PHE A 356 8.12 3.06 5.21
N LEU A 357 6.89 3.53 4.97
CA LEU A 357 5.87 2.72 4.29
C LEU A 357 6.31 2.33 2.87
N ALA A 358 6.87 3.28 2.12
CA ALA A 358 7.39 3.03 0.78
C ALA A 358 8.60 2.08 0.78
N ALA A 359 9.53 2.25 1.74
CA ALA A 359 10.67 1.37 1.92
C ALA A 359 10.22 -0.07 2.26
N SER A 360 9.26 -0.21 3.16
CA SER A 360 8.72 -1.53 3.54
C SER A 360 8.06 -2.23 2.35
N ALA A 361 7.26 -1.51 1.58
CA ALA A 361 6.60 -2.06 0.41
C ALA A 361 7.61 -2.57 -0.64
N ILE A 362 8.65 -1.80 -0.96
CA ILE A 362 9.64 -2.23 -1.97
C ILE A 362 10.47 -3.42 -1.48
N LEU A 363 10.81 -3.49 -0.18
CA LEU A 363 11.53 -4.61 0.43
C LEU A 363 10.69 -5.89 0.45
N ILE A 364 9.40 -5.79 0.80
CA ILE A 364 8.43 -6.89 0.68
C ILE A 364 8.37 -7.39 -0.77
N GLY A 365 8.40 -6.48 -1.73
CA GLY A 365 8.55 -6.81 -3.13
C GLY A 365 9.87 -7.50 -3.49
N GLY A 366 10.79 -7.73 -2.52
CA GLY A 366 12.08 -8.41 -2.65
C GLY A 366 13.18 -7.56 -3.29
N ALA A 367 13.08 -6.25 -3.18
CA ALA A 367 14.25 -5.40 -3.36
C ALA A 367 15.22 -5.61 -2.20
N THR A 368 16.47 -5.33 -2.46
CA THR A 368 17.52 -5.22 -1.44
C THR A 368 17.96 -3.78 -1.32
N THR A 369 18.78 -3.47 -0.34
CA THR A 369 19.37 -2.14 -0.17
C THR A 369 20.27 -1.71 -1.33
N SER A 370 20.69 -2.67 -2.19
CA SER A 370 21.61 -2.45 -3.32
C SER A 370 20.99 -2.74 -4.69
N ARG A 371 19.86 -3.43 -4.76
CA ARG A 371 19.22 -3.82 -6.02
C ARG A 371 17.70 -3.75 -5.92
N ALA A 372 17.09 -3.07 -6.87
CA ALA A 372 15.64 -2.99 -7.00
C ALA A 372 15.23 -3.04 -8.48
N LYS A 373 14.04 -3.58 -8.74
CA LYS A 373 13.42 -3.63 -10.08
C LYS A 373 11.99 -3.09 -9.97
N ILE A 374 11.41 -2.65 -11.08
CA ILE A 374 10.01 -2.19 -11.14
C ILE A 374 9.05 -3.30 -10.68
N SER A 375 9.34 -4.57 -11.01
CA SER A 375 8.53 -5.69 -10.52
C SER A 375 8.48 -5.77 -8.98
N ASN A 376 9.57 -5.37 -8.30
CA ASN A 376 9.60 -5.30 -6.84
C ASN A 376 8.65 -4.21 -6.32
N VAL A 377 8.56 -3.08 -7.04
CA VAL A 377 7.63 -1.99 -6.71
C VAL A 377 6.19 -2.45 -6.83
N VAL A 378 5.80 -3.04 -7.96
CA VAL A 378 4.42 -3.46 -8.24
C VAL A 378 3.99 -4.55 -7.25
N ILE A 379 4.77 -5.64 -7.15
CA ILE A 379 4.44 -6.78 -6.28
C ILE A 379 4.45 -6.35 -4.82
N GLY A 380 5.45 -5.60 -4.41
CA GLY A 380 5.59 -5.16 -3.02
C GLY A 380 4.47 -4.22 -2.59
N THR A 381 4.10 -3.26 -3.43
CA THR A 381 2.99 -2.35 -3.15
C THR A 381 1.67 -3.11 -3.08
N PHE A 382 1.41 -4.03 -4.01
CA PHE A 382 0.21 -4.84 -4.02
C PHE A 382 0.07 -5.68 -2.74
N LEU A 383 1.10 -6.43 -2.38
CA LEU A 383 1.08 -7.28 -1.18
C LEU A 383 0.96 -6.45 0.11
N PHE A 384 1.75 -5.38 0.23
CA PHE A 384 1.73 -4.54 1.42
C PHE A 384 0.39 -3.84 1.60
N GLN A 385 -0.12 -3.20 0.55
CA GLN A 385 -1.41 -2.50 0.62
C GLN A 385 -2.59 -3.49 0.73
N GLY A 386 -2.50 -4.65 0.11
CA GLY A 386 -3.51 -5.70 0.22
C GLY A 386 -3.65 -6.22 1.66
N VAL A 387 -2.52 -6.50 2.33
CA VAL A 387 -2.53 -6.90 3.74
C VAL A 387 -3.11 -5.79 4.64
N LEU A 388 -2.76 -4.53 4.42
CA LEU A 388 -3.31 -3.42 5.19
C LEU A 388 -4.80 -3.19 4.92
N THR A 389 -5.26 -3.42 3.70
CA THR A 389 -6.67 -3.24 3.33
C THR A 389 -7.56 -4.33 3.90
N LEU A 390 -7.13 -5.59 3.83
CA LEU A 390 -7.86 -6.74 4.36
C LEU A 390 -7.72 -6.93 5.86
N GLY A 391 -6.56 -6.58 6.41
CA GLY A 391 -6.26 -6.81 7.82
C GLY A 391 -7.22 -6.12 8.78
N MET A 392 -7.63 -4.89 8.49
CA MET A 392 -8.53 -4.13 9.35
C MET A 392 -9.97 -4.66 9.37
N PRO A 393 -10.65 -4.91 8.24
CA PRO A 393 -11.97 -5.52 8.23
C PRO A 393 -12.00 -6.92 8.86
N VAL A 394 -10.98 -7.75 8.62
CA VAL A 394 -10.85 -9.08 9.22
C VAL A 394 -10.66 -8.96 10.73
N ALA A 395 -9.77 -8.08 11.20
CA ALA A 395 -9.56 -7.85 12.63
C ALA A 395 -10.84 -7.33 13.32
N ASN A 396 -11.57 -6.40 12.69
CA ASN A 396 -12.84 -5.88 13.21
C ASN A 396 -13.93 -6.95 13.28
N ALA A 397 -13.94 -7.89 12.32
CA ALA A 397 -14.92 -8.98 12.32
C ALA A 397 -14.61 -10.05 13.40
N LEU A 398 -13.31 -10.28 13.68
CA LEU A 398 -12.87 -11.21 14.73
C LEU A 398 -13.02 -10.63 16.14
N VAL A 399 -12.74 -9.34 16.29
CA VAL A 399 -12.77 -8.64 17.59
C VAL A 399 -13.53 -7.32 17.42
N PRO A 400 -14.83 -7.29 17.74
CA PRO A 400 -15.69 -6.12 17.48
C PRO A 400 -15.35 -4.85 18.30
N GLN A 401 -14.32 -4.86 19.14
CA GLN A 401 -13.89 -3.70 19.92
C GLN A 401 -12.94 -2.83 19.10
N SER A 402 -13.35 -1.62 18.75
CA SER A 402 -12.64 -0.69 17.87
C SER A 402 -11.19 -0.37 18.28
N THR A 403 -10.91 -0.28 19.57
CA THR A 403 -9.58 -0.01 20.13
C THR A 403 -8.58 -1.15 19.89
N ILE A 404 -9.03 -2.39 20.00
CA ILE A 404 -8.18 -3.57 19.78
C ILE A 404 -7.86 -3.73 18.30
N SER A 405 -8.83 -3.48 17.42
CA SER A 405 -8.64 -3.56 15.97
C SER A 405 -7.61 -2.55 15.45
N GLU A 406 -7.65 -1.30 15.96
CA GLU A 406 -6.66 -0.29 15.60
C GLU A 406 -5.26 -0.65 16.13
N THR A 407 -5.18 -1.16 17.36
CA THR A 407 -3.91 -1.65 17.93
C THR A 407 -3.35 -2.82 17.11
N LEU A 408 -4.18 -3.78 16.71
CA LEU A 408 -3.78 -4.89 15.84
C LEU A 408 -3.28 -4.39 14.47
N ARG A 409 -3.95 -3.41 13.87
CA ARG A 409 -3.51 -2.78 12.62
C ARG A 409 -2.11 -2.18 12.75
N ILE A 410 -1.88 -1.43 13.83
CA ILE A 410 -0.57 -0.80 14.11
C ILE A 410 0.50 -1.88 14.33
N LEU A 411 0.20 -2.93 15.11
CA LEU A 411 1.11 -4.03 15.36
C LEU A 411 1.47 -4.79 14.07
N ILE A 412 0.47 -5.12 13.24
CA ILE A 412 0.69 -5.79 11.95
C ILE A 412 1.53 -4.91 11.03
N SER A 413 1.18 -3.63 10.87
CA SER A 413 1.91 -2.70 10.03
C SER A 413 3.37 -2.55 10.47
N ASN A 414 3.60 -2.29 11.76
CA ASN A 414 4.94 -2.11 12.31
C ASN A 414 5.74 -3.42 12.32
N GLY A 415 5.09 -4.56 12.57
CA GLY A 415 5.71 -5.89 12.50
C GLY A 415 6.19 -6.21 11.09
N ILE A 416 5.39 -5.92 10.07
CA ILE A 416 5.77 -6.09 8.66
C ILE A 416 6.95 -5.17 8.30
N ILE A 417 6.91 -3.90 8.73
CA ILE A 417 7.98 -2.93 8.52
C ILE A 417 9.28 -3.44 9.17
N LEU A 418 9.22 -3.82 10.43
CA LEU A 418 10.38 -4.33 11.18
C LEU A 418 10.96 -5.59 10.53
N TYR A 419 10.10 -6.55 10.15
CA TYR A 419 10.52 -7.77 9.46
C TYR A 419 11.21 -7.46 8.13
N ALA A 420 10.66 -6.56 7.32
CA ALA A 420 11.22 -6.17 6.04
C ALA A 420 12.60 -5.50 6.22
N LEU A 421 12.74 -4.59 7.19
CA LEU A 421 13.99 -3.88 7.47
C LEU A 421 15.08 -4.80 8.05
N THR A 422 14.75 -5.69 8.98
CA THR A 422 15.73 -6.60 9.61
C THR A 422 16.28 -7.61 8.59
N LYS A 423 15.42 -8.12 7.70
CA LYS A 423 15.84 -9.08 6.68
C LYS A 423 16.72 -8.44 5.61
N SER A 424 16.50 -7.15 5.28
CA SER A 424 17.35 -6.42 4.34
C SER A 424 18.73 -6.07 4.91
N GLY A 425 18.81 -5.80 6.23
CA GLY A 425 20.06 -5.49 6.92
C GLY A 425 20.98 -6.71 7.16
N GLY A 426 20.40 -7.92 7.21
CA GLY A 426 21.16 -9.16 7.41
C GLY A 426 21.91 -9.66 6.15
N ALA A 427 21.51 -9.24 4.96
CA ALA A 427 22.13 -9.66 3.70
C ALA A 427 23.53 -9.05 3.44
N ASN A 428 23.94 -8.07 4.23
CA ASN A 428 25.27 -7.42 4.10
C ASN A 428 26.34 -7.96 5.07
N ARG A 429 26.07 -9.07 5.79
CA ARG A 429 27.03 -9.70 6.74
C ARG A 429 27.54 -11.06 6.28
N GLY A 430 27.45 -11.38 4.98
CA GLY A 430 28.01 -12.57 4.38
C GLY A 430 28.96 -12.24 3.24
#